data_adee5d066d197b4db8b5582cba06b945
#
_entry.id   adee5d066d197b4db8b5582cba06b945
#
_cell.length_a   1.000
_cell.length_b   1.000
_cell.length_c   1.000
_cell.angle_alpha   90.00
_cell.angle_beta   90.00
_cell.angle_gamma   90.00
#
_symmetry.space_group_name_H-M   'P 1'
#
loop_
_entity.id
_entity.type
_entity.pdbx_description
1 polymer ?
#
loop_
_entity_poly.entity_id
_entity_poly.type
_entity_poly.pdbx_seq_one_letter_code
_entity_poly.pdbx_strand_id
1 'polypeptide(L)'
;PTVTDRLIQQALLQVLQPKIDPTFSEHSFGFRPGRRAHDAVLTARRYVQDGYRVVVDVDLEKFFDRVNHDILMDRLSRRIDDKAVLRLIRRYLVAGIMDGGVVMQRYEGTPQGGPLSPLLANVLLDEVDRALETRGHRFVRYADDCNVYVRSRQAGERVLEGLRRLYDRLHLKVNEAKTAVAPATGRKFLGYALWRSAGNQIKCAVARKALDTYKQRIRQLTRRSGGRSLPEVVERLRTYMPGWKGYFQLAQTPKVFRELVEWLRHRLRALQLKHWRRGTTMYRE
;
A
#
# COMPACT_ATOMS: atom_id res chain seq x y z
N PRO A 1 15.79 -9.72 -10.13
CA PRO A 1 15.73 -11.11 -10.66
C PRO A 1 15.71 -11.11 -12.19
N THR A 2 16.40 -12.08 -12.81
CA THR A 2 16.35 -12.32 -14.26
C THR A 2 14.95 -12.77 -14.69
N VAL A 3 14.71 -12.86 -16.01
CA VAL A 3 13.42 -13.39 -16.53
C VAL A 3 13.22 -14.83 -16.07
N THR A 4 14.27 -15.66 -16.13
CA THR A 4 14.25 -17.06 -15.67
C THR A 4 13.92 -17.14 -14.16
N ASP A 5 14.56 -16.32 -13.33
CA ASP A 5 14.26 -16.28 -11.89
C ASP A 5 12.80 -15.93 -11.63
N ARG A 6 12.26 -14.95 -12.36
CA ARG A 6 10.84 -14.56 -12.22
C ARG A 6 9.91 -15.69 -12.62
N LEU A 7 10.22 -16.43 -13.67
CA LEU A 7 9.43 -17.58 -14.12
C LEU A 7 9.39 -18.66 -13.04
N ILE A 8 10.55 -19.03 -12.48
CA ILE A 8 10.64 -20.05 -11.43
C ILE A 8 9.94 -19.58 -10.16
N GLN A 9 10.16 -18.33 -9.73
CA GLN A 9 9.48 -17.77 -8.57
C GLN A 9 7.96 -17.71 -8.77
N GLN A 10 7.48 -17.44 -10.00
CA GLN A 10 6.07 -17.46 -10.32
C GLN A 10 5.49 -18.86 -10.24
N ALA A 11 6.20 -19.88 -10.72
CA ALA A 11 5.80 -21.29 -10.61
C ALA A 11 5.72 -21.71 -9.13
N LEU A 12 6.72 -21.36 -8.32
CA LEU A 12 6.69 -21.60 -6.87
C LEU A 12 5.48 -20.91 -6.21
N LEU A 13 5.23 -19.65 -6.57
CA LEU A 13 4.09 -18.90 -6.04
C LEU A 13 2.76 -19.60 -6.35
N GLN A 14 2.55 -20.06 -7.58
CA GLN A 14 1.33 -20.75 -8.00
C GLN A 14 1.07 -22.04 -7.21
N VAL A 15 2.12 -22.74 -6.79
CA VAL A 15 2.00 -23.97 -5.99
C VAL A 15 1.85 -23.67 -4.50
N LEU A 16 2.60 -22.70 -3.97
CA LEU A 16 2.65 -22.41 -2.55
C LEU A 16 1.47 -21.54 -2.08
N GLN A 17 1.07 -20.55 -2.88
CA GLN A 17 0.04 -19.58 -2.48
C GLN A 17 -1.30 -20.23 -2.12
N PRO A 18 -1.86 -21.17 -2.90
CA PRO A 18 -3.12 -21.83 -2.54
C PRO A 18 -3.07 -22.63 -1.24
N LYS A 19 -1.88 -23.08 -0.84
CA LYS A 19 -1.66 -23.86 0.40
C LYS A 19 -1.44 -22.96 1.61
N ILE A 20 -0.70 -21.87 1.43
CA ILE A 20 -0.27 -21.00 2.53
C ILE A 20 -1.27 -19.87 2.78
N ASP A 21 -1.85 -19.26 1.73
CA ASP A 21 -2.74 -18.10 1.88
C ASP A 21 -3.96 -18.36 2.80
N PRO A 22 -4.64 -19.52 2.76
CA PRO A 22 -5.74 -19.80 3.66
C PRO A 22 -5.36 -19.83 5.16
N THR A 23 -4.07 -19.98 5.47
CA THR A 23 -3.60 -20.01 6.85
C THR A 23 -3.36 -18.60 7.44
N PHE A 24 -3.37 -17.55 6.62
CA PHE A 24 -3.15 -16.18 7.10
C PHE A 24 -4.39 -15.59 7.77
N SER A 25 -4.14 -14.63 8.66
CA SER A 25 -5.17 -13.84 9.33
C SER A 25 -6.19 -13.24 8.36
N GLU A 26 -7.47 -13.23 8.76
CA GLU A 26 -8.53 -12.54 8.01
C GLU A 26 -8.34 -11.01 7.98
N HIS A 27 -7.55 -10.47 8.90
CA HIS A 27 -7.24 -9.05 9.02
C HIS A 27 -6.02 -8.61 8.18
N SER A 28 -5.39 -9.57 7.46
CA SER A 28 -4.33 -9.33 6.49
C SER A 28 -4.89 -9.27 5.07
N PHE A 29 -4.67 -8.15 4.36
CA PHE A 29 -5.27 -7.88 3.05
C PHE A 29 -4.27 -7.73 1.92
N GLY A 30 -3.05 -7.25 2.21
CA GLY A 30 -2.04 -6.97 1.19
C GLY A 30 -1.47 -8.22 0.54
N PHE A 31 -1.28 -8.17 -0.78
CA PHE A 31 -0.65 -9.23 -1.58
C PHE A 31 -1.36 -10.58 -1.53
N ARG A 32 -2.65 -10.60 -1.27
CA ARG A 32 -3.45 -11.82 -1.16
C ARG A 32 -4.50 -11.93 -2.27
N PRO A 33 -4.73 -13.12 -2.84
CA PRO A 33 -5.78 -13.34 -3.82
C PRO A 33 -7.17 -12.99 -3.26
N GLY A 34 -7.99 -12.35 -4.09
CA GLY A 34 -9.36 -12.00 -3.72
C GLY A 34 -9.52 -10.91 -2.65
N ARG A 35 -8.42 -10.36 -2.09
CA ARG A 35 -8.45 -9.28 -1.09
C ARG A 35 -7.95 -7.97 -1.68
N ARG A 36 -8.67 -6.88 -1.41
CA ARG A 36 -8.40 -5.56 -2.00
C ARG A 36 -8.12 -4.52 -0.93
N ALA A 37 -7.42 -3.46 -1.32
CA ALA A 37 -7.21 -2.29 -0.47
C ALA A 37 -8.55 -1.68 0.03
N HIS A 38 -9.60 -1.76 -0.78
CA HIS A 38 -10.94 -1.32 -0.40
C HIS A 38 -11.50 -2.10 0.80
N ASP A 39 -11.28 -3.41 0.84
CA ASP A 39 -11.78 -4.26 1.92
C ASP A 39 -11.07 -3.92 3.24
N ALA A 40 -9.77 -3.63 3.18
CA ALA A 40 -8.98 -3.12 4.30
C ALA A 40 -9.51 -1.78 4.82
N VAL A 41 -9.78 -0.82 3.93
CA VAL A 41 -10.33 0.50 4.28
C VAL A 41 -11.73 0.40 4.87
N LEU A 42 -12.60 -0.47 4.33
CA LEU A 42 -13.95 -0.70 4.85
C LEU A 42 -13.91 -1.34 6.25
N THR A 43 -13.00 -2.28 6.48
CA THR A 43 -12.78 -2.90 7.79
C THR A 43 -12.29 -1.87 8.80
N ALA A 44 -11.32 -1.03 8.43
CA ALA A 44 -10.84 0.07 9.25
C ALA A 44 -11.98 1.06 9.62
N ARG A 45 -12.79 1.44 8.63
CA ARG A 45 -13.97 2.31 8.84
C ARG A 45 -14.95 1.69 9.84
N ARG A 46 -15.24 0.37 9.72
CA ARG A 46 -16.12 -0.35 10.64
C ARG A 46 -15.59 -0.28 12.08
N TYR A 47 -14.30 -0.55 12.32
CA TYR A 47 -13.74 -0.47 13.67
C TYR A 47 -13.85 0.92 14.28
N VAL A 48 -13.60 1.97 13.49
CA VAL A 48 -13.77 3.35 13.98
C VAL A 48 -15.25 3.68 14.27
N GLN A 49 -16.18 3.19 13.45
CA GLN A 49 -17.62 3.32 13.68
C GLN A 49 -18.06 2.59 14.97
N ASP A 50 -17.47 1.43 15.27
CA ASP A 50 -17.72 0.61 16.48
C ASP A 50 -17.06 1.21 17.75
N GLY A 51 -16.49 2.42 17.64
CA GLY A 51 -15.95 3.17 18.78
C GLY A 51 -14.45 3.02 19.04
N TYR A 52 -13.69 2.32 18.19
CA TYR A 52 -12.23 2.24 18.25
C TYR A 52 -11.63 3.48 17.57
N ARG A 53 -11.59 4.60 18.32
CA ARG A 53 -11.32 5.95 17.78
C ARG A 53 -9.85 6.31 17.68
N VAL A 54 -8.98 5.52 18.25
CA VAL A 54 -7.52 5.72 18.22
C VAL A 54 -6.90 4.63 17.36
N VAL A 55 -5.96 5.01 16.52
CA VAL A 55 -5.18 4.09 15.68
C VAL A 55 -3.72 4.11 16.12
N VAL A 56 -3.14 2.93 16.23
CA VAL A 56 -1.70 2.69 16.28
C VAL A 56 -1.28 2.40 14.84
N ASP A 57 -0.71 3.39 14.19
CA ASP A 57 -0.25 3.35 12.79
C ASP A 57 1.25 3.04 12.81
N VAL A 58 1.62 1.84 12.41
CA VAL A 58 3.01 1.35 12.46
C VAL A 58 3.57 1.24 11.04
N ASP A 59 4.68 1.93 10.82
CA ASP A 59 5.49 1.89 9.60
C ASP A 59 6.82 1.18 9.90
N LEU A 60 7.27 0.27 9.04
CA LEU A 60 8.53 -0.44 9.20
C LEU A 60 9.63 0.20 8.34
N GLU A 61 10.85 0.29 8.88
CA GLU A 61 11.99 0.81 8.12
C GLU A 61 12.48 -0.21 7.10
N LYS A 62 12.34 0.12 5.80
CA LYS A 62 12.90 -0.67 4.70
C LYS A 62 12.61 -2.18 4.86
N PHE A 63 11.35 -2.52 5.15
CA PHE A 63 10.92 -3.87 5.50
C PHE A 63 11.53 -4.94 4.60
N PHE A 64 11.39 -4.82 3.27
CA PHE A 64 11.91 -5.82 2.33
C PHE A 64 13.43 -5.96 2.33
N ASP A 65 14.17 -4.95 2.79
CA ASP A 65 15.63 -4.97 2.85
C ASP A 65 16.16 -5.53 4.17
N ARG A 66 15.28 -5.69 5.19
CA ARG A 66 15.63 -6.13 6.56
C ARG A 66 15.07 -7.50 6.94
N VAL A 67 14.46 -8.22 6.01
CA VAL A 67 13.94 -9.57 6.29
C VAL A 67 15.08 -10.50 6.68
N ASN A 68 15.09 -10.97 7.92
CA ASN A 68 16.05 -11.96 8.37
C ASN A 68 15.76 -13.32 7.71
N HIS A 69 16.76 -13.85 7.00
CA HIS A 69 16.59 -15.08 6.21
C HIS A 69 16.35 -16.31 7.08
N ASP A 70 17.01 -16.41 8.24
CA ASP A 70 16.92 -17.60 9.10
C ASP A 70 15.55 -17.66 9.77
N ILE A 71 15.06 -16.52 10.28
CA ILE A 71 13.71 -16.42 10.84
C ILE A 71 12.67 -16.75 9.79
N LEU A 72 12.78 -16.16 8.58
CA LEU A 72 11.85 -16.46 7.49
C LEU A 72 11.87 -17.94 7.11
N MET A 73 13.06 -18.55 6.98
CA MET A 73 13.19 -19.97 6.64
C MET A 73 12.62 -20.89 7.72
N ASP A 74 12.78 -20.55 9.01
CA ASP A 74 12.12 -21.28 10.08
C ASP A 74 10.59 -21.22 9.96
N ARG A 75 10.01 -20.06 9.64
CA ARG A 75 8.55 -19.92 9.45
C ARG A 75 8.05 -20.66 8.22
N LEU A 76 8.85 -20.72 7.15
CA LEU A 76 8.55 -21.47 5.94
C LEU A 76 8.61 -22.97 6.19
N SER A 77 9.62 -23.47 6.93
CA SER A 77 9.77 -24.91 7.21
C SER A 77 8.62 -25.51 8.01
N ARG A 78 7.87 -24.68 8.75
CA ARG A 78 6.65 -25.10 9.45
C ARG A 78 5.43 -25.28 8.52
N ARG A 79 5.53 -24.86 7.26
CA ARG A 79 4.44 -24.83 6.27
C ARG A 79 4.75 -25.60 5.00
N ILE A 80 6.03 -25.90 4.77
CA ILE A 80 6.54 -26.55 3.56
C ILE A 80 7.46 -27.70 4.01
N ASP A 81 7.03 -28.91 3.71
CA ASP A 81 7.82 -30.13 4.06
C ASP A 81 8.93 -30.41 3.05
N ASP A 82 8.79 -29.91 1.81
CA ASP A 82 9.74 -30.15 0.73
C ASP A 82 11.05 -29.37 0.95
N LYS A 83 12.09 -30.12 1.36
CA LYS A 83 13.42 -29.58 1.59
C LYS A 83 14.09 -29.02 0.31
N ALA A 84 13.72 -29.50 -0.89
CA ALA A 84 14.28 -29.01 -2.14
C ALA A 84 13.70 -27.61 -2.45
N VAL A 85 12.39 -27.44 -2.24
CA VAL A 85 11.72 -26.14 -2.37
C VAL A 85 12.30 -25.13 -1.36
N LEU A 86 12.47 -25.51 -0.09
CA LEU A 86 13.07 -24.64 0.94
C LEU A 86 14.49 -24.22 0.57
N ARG A 87 15.32 -25.15 0.08
CA ARG A 87 16.69 -24.84 -0.39
C ARG A 87 16.68 -23.88 -1.58
N LEU A 88 15.74 -24.04 -2.51
CA LEU A 88 15.60 -23.15 -3.66
C LEU A 88 15.20 -21.74 -3.21
N ILE A 89 14.23 -21.61 -2.30
CA ILE A 89 13.85 -20.31 -1.72
C ILE A 89 15.05 -19.66 -1.03
N ARG A 90 15.81 -20.41 -0.22
CA ARG A 90 17.01 -19.90 0.45
C ARG A 90 18.04 -19.37 -0.55
N ARG A 91 18.26 -20.06 -1.68
CA ARG A 91 19.16 -19.57 -2.72
C ARG A 91 18.71 -18.24 -3.31
N TYR A 92 17.40 -18.04 -3.53
CA TYR A 92 16.88 -16.75 -4.00
C TYR A 92 17.04 -15.63 -2.96
N LEU A 93 16.92 -15.92 -1.68
CA LEU A 93 17.13 -14.93 -0.61
C LEU A 93 18.60 -14.49 -0.54
N VAL A 94 19.52 -15.44 -0.63
CA VAL A 94 20.98 -15.19 -0.53
C VAL A 94 21.57 -14.67 -1.84
N ALA A 95 20.87 -14.84 -2.98
CA ALA A 95 21.33 -14.36 -4.27
C ALA A 95 21.60 -12.85 -4.20
N GLY A 96 22.83 -12.45 -4.53
CA GLY A 96 23.29 -11.07 -4.47
C GLY A 96 22.52 -10.15 -5.39
N ILE A 97 22.67 -8.85 -5.17
CA ILE A 97 22.21 -7.81 -6.09
C ILE A 97 23.40 -7.39 -6.94
N MET A 98 23.19 -7.30 -8.25
CA MET A 98 24.14 -6.64 -9.13
C MET A 98 23.80 -5.14 -9.13
N ASP A 99 24.68 -4.33 -8.58
CA ASP A 99 24.59 -2.88 -8.62
C ASP A 99 25.87 -2.32 -9.24
N GLY A 100 25.73 -1.54 -10.32
CA GLY A 100 26.88 -0.99 -11.04
C GLY A 100 27.87 -2.01 -11.58
N GLY A 101 27.48 -3.29 -11.81
CA GLY A 101 28.37 -4.37 -12.26
C GLY A 101 29.07 -5.14 -11.13
N VAL A 102 28.86 -4.78 -9.87
CA VAL A 102 29.40 -5.48 -8.70
C VAL A 102 28.32 -6.34 -8.06
N VAL A 103 28.61 -7.62 -7.82
CA VAL A 103 27.72 -8.52 -7.09
C VAL A 103 27.96 -8.35 -5.60
N MET A 104 26.97 -7.78 -4.88
CA MET A 104 26.99 -7.70 -3.42
C MET A 104 26.21 -8.88 -2.84
N GLN A 105 26.82 -9.63 -1.92
CA GLN A 105 26.12 -10.68 -1.18
C GLN A 105 25.08 -10.08 -0.26
N ARG A 106 23.92 -10.75 -0.15
CA ARG A 106 22.84 -10.39 0.78
C ARG A 106 22.80 -11.36 1.95
N TYR A 107 22.87 -10.82 3.15
CA TYR A 107 22.68 -11.56 4.39
C TYR A 107 21.29 -11.38 4.99
N GLU A 108 20.56 -10.34 4.52
CA GLU A 108 19.19 -10.03 4.92
C GLU A 108 18.41 -9.42 3.74
N GLY A 109 17.09 -9.41 3.84
CA GLY A 109 16.18 -8.84 2.86
C GLY A 109 15.70 -9.82 1.80
N THR A 110 14.63 -9.45 1.11
CA THR A 110 14.07 -10.19 -0.02
C THR A 110 14.30 -9.43 -1.32
N PRO A 111 14.54 -10.10 -2.45
CA PRO A 111 14.72 -9.44 -3.74
C PRO A 111 13.48 -8.59 -4.10
N GLN A 112 13.67 -7.28 -4.27
CA GLN A 112 12.58 -6.41 -4.72
C GLN A 112 12.19 -6.73 -6.16
N GLY A 113 10.87 -6.79 -6.44
CA GLY A 113 10.34 -7.12 -7.77
C GLY A 113 10.31 -8.61 -8.12
N GLY A 114 10.62 -9.49 -7.19
CA GLY A 114 10.39 -10.94 -7.33
C GLY A 114 8.93 -11.30 -7.05
N PRO A 115 8.29 -12.19 -7.85
CA PRO A 115 6.90 -12.61 -7.64
C PRO A 115 6.66 -13.27 -6.27
N LEU A 116 7.65 -13.96 -5.72
CA LEU A 116 7.53 -14.70 -4.46
C LEU A 116 7.63 -13.79 -3.22
N SER A 117 8.33 -12.66 -3.30
CA SER A 117 8.60 -11.78 -2.15
C SER A 117 7.34 -11.33 -1.37
N PRO A 118 6.19 -11.02 -2.01
CA PRO A 118 4.96 -10.68 -1.31
C PRO A 118 4.41 -11.80 -0.42
N LEU A 119 4.47 -13.05 -0.89
CA LEU A 119 4.06 -14.21 -0.09
C LEU A 119 4.99 -14.41 1.11
N LEU A 120 6.31 -14.31 0.88
CA LEU A 120 7.31 -14.43 1.94
C LEU A 120 7.15 -13.34 3.03
N ALA A 121 6.83 -12.11 2.62
CA ALA A 121 6.51 -11.02 3.52
C ALA A 121 5.31 -11.36 4.42
N ASN A 122 4.24 -11.89 3.84
CA ASN A 122 3.06 -12.31 4.60
C ASN A 122 3.36 -13.48 5.56
N VAL A 123 4.19 -14.44 5.16
CA VAL A 123 4.63 -15.55 6.03
C VAL A 123 5.37 -15.03 7.27
N LEU A 124 6.26 -14.05 7.11
CA LEU A 124 7.00 -13.47 8.22
C LEU A 124 6.09 -12.67 9.16
N LEU A 125 5.22 -11.84 8.60
CA LEU A 125 4.34 -10.94 9.37
C LEU A 125 3.11 -11.64 9.98
N ASP A 126 2.78 -12.87 9.56
CA ASP A 126 1.69 -13.65 10.15
C ASP A 126 1.89 -13.90 11.66
N GLU A 127 3.13 -13.92 12.15
CA GLU A 127 3.40 -14.00 13.60
C GLU A 127 2.86 -12.80 14.36
N VAL A 128 3.00 -11.61 13.78
CA VAL A 128 2.45 -10.37 14.36
C VAL A 128 0.92 -10.39 14.32
N ASP A 129 0.36 -10.83 13.18
CA ASP A 129 -1.10 -10.96 13.03
C ASP A 129 -1.68 -11.92 14.08
N ARG A 130 -1.08 -13.11 14.25
CA ARG A 130 -1.49 -14.10 15.25
C ARG A 130 -1.40 -13.55 16.67
N ALA A 131 -0.32 -12.83 16.99
CA ALA A 131 -0.16 -12.24 18.32
C ALA A 131 -1.20 -11.14 18.60
N LEU A 132 -1.63 -10.38 17.58
CA LEU A 132 -2.70 -9.41 17.70
C LEU A 132 -4.08 -10.08 17.85
N GLU A 133 -4.34 -11.14 17.09
CA GLU A 133 -5.59 -11.94 17.18
C GLU A 133 -5.75 -12.59 18.56
N THR A 134 -4.70 -13.26 19.04
CA THR A 134 -4.73 -13.94 20.36
C THR A 134 -5.02 -12.96 21.51
N ARG A 135 -4.60 -11.69 21.34
CA ARG A 135 -4.89 -10.62 22.32
C ARG A 135 -6.24 -9.92 22.07
N GLY A 136 -7.01 -10.34 21.08
CA GLY A 136 -8.32 -9.77 20.74
C GLY A 136 -8.27 -8.36 20.17
N HIS A 137 -7.13 -7.93 19.61
CA HIS A 137 -6.99 -6.60 19.01
C HIS A 137 -7.71 -6.50 17.68
N ARG A 138 -8.30 -5.34 17.43
CA ARG A 138 -8.89 -4.97 16.13
C ARG A 138 -7.80 -4.33 15.27
N PHE A 139 -7.40 -4.98 14.19
CA PHE A 139 -6.34 -4.48 13.32
C PHE A 139 -6.63 -4.73 11.85
N VAL A 140 -5.90 -4.05 11.02
CA VAL A 140 -5.88 -4.21 9.56
C VAL A 140 -4.44 -4.09 9.11
N ARG A 141 -3.94 -5.13 8.46
CA ARG A 141 -2.61 -5.10 7.84
C ARG A 141 -2.72 -5.16 6.31
N TYR A 142 -2.01 -4.28 5.65
CA TYR A 142 -1.85 -4.29 4.20
C TYR A 142 -0.37 -4.27 3.84
N ALA A 143 0.20 -5.41 3.48
CA ALA A 143 1.64 -5.62 3.35
C ALA A 143 2.36 -5.34 4.69
N ASP A 144 3.29 -4.38 4.71
CA ASP A 144 4.01 -3.90 5.88
C ASP A 144 3.27 -2.80 6.68
N ASP A 145 2.26 -2.14 6.09
CA ASP A 145 1.41 -1.17 6.79
C ASP A 145 0.47 -1.88 7.77
N CYS A 146 0.65 -1.70 9.07
CA CYS A 146 -0.18 -2.28 10.13
C CYS A 146 -0.86 -1.20 10.97
N ASN A 147 -2.19 -1.22 10.98
CA ASN A 147 -3.03 -0.31 11.77
C ASN A 147 -3.82 -1.08 12.82
N VAL A 148 -3.55 -0.82 14.11
CA VAL A 148 -4.30 -1.40 15.22
C VAL A 148 -5.24 -0.35 15.81
N TYR A 149 -6.52 -0.71 15.93
CA TYR A 149 -7.58 0.21 16.40
C TYR A 149 -7.91 -0.05 17.86
N VAL A 150 -7.87 0.99 18.68
CA VAL A 150 -8.09 0.93 20.13
C VAL A 150 -9.05 2.02 20.58
N ARG A 151 -9.58 1.89 21.82
CA ARG A 151 -10.56 2.84 22.37
C ARG A 151 -9.93 4.08 23.02
N SER A 152 -8.68 3.96 23.54
CA SER A 152 -7.98 5.05 24.23
C SER A 152 -6.53 5.15 23.78
N ARG A 153 -5.94 6.34 23.95
CA ARG A 153 -4.53 6.59 23.65
C ARG A 153 -3.61 5.71 24.50
N GLN A 154 -3.90 5.59 25.79
CA GLN A 154 -3.09 4.76 26.71
C GLN A 154 -3.09 3.29 26.29
N ALA A 155 -4.26 2.75 25.82
CA ALA A 155 -4.29 1.41 25.24
C ALA A 155 -3.43 1.32 23.98
N GLY A 156 -3.45 2.36 23.13
CA GLY A 156 -2.61 2.43 21.94
C GLY A 156 -1.11 2.42 22.25
N GLU A 157 -0.68 3.16 23.23
CA GLU A 157 0.72 3.21 23.66
C GLU A 157 1.21 1.84 24.16
N ARG A 158 0.38 1.13 24.95
CA ARG A 158 0.67 -0.25 25.38
C ARG A 158 0.74 -1.24 24.21
N VAL A 159 -0.16 -1.11 23.23
CA VAL A 159 -0.13 -1.94 22.03
C VAL A 159 1.12 -1.67 21.21
N LEU A 160 1.49 -0.40 21.02
CA LEU A 160 2.70 -0.03 20.28
C LEU A 160 3.95 -0.62 20.93
N GLU A 161 4.06 -0.55 22.25
CA GLU A 161 5.17 -1.15 22.98
C GLU A 161 5.23 -2.68 22.80
N GLY A 162 4.06 -3.34 22.79
CA GLY A 162 3.96 -4.77 22.49
C GLY A 162 4.39 -5.10 21.06
N LEU A 163 4.01 -4.26 20.08
CA LEU A 163 4.39 -4.42 18.69
C LEU A 163 5.88 -4.21 18.47
N ARG A 164 6.51 -3.20 19.12
CA ARG A 164 7.97 -3.03 19.09
C ARG A 164 8.70 -4.32 19.47
N ARG A 165 8.33 -4.94 20.60
CA ARG A 165 8.93 -6.21 21.04
C ARG A 165 8.69 -7.36 20.07
N LEU A 166 7.53 -7.38 19.39
CA LEU A 166 7.24 -8.39 18.36
C LEU A 166 8.13 -8.20 17.13
N TYR A 167 8.23 -6.95 16.64
CA TYR A 167 9.08 -6.64 15.49
C TYR A 167 10.57 -6.83 15.80
N ASP A 168 11.03 -6.47 17.00
CA ASP A 168 12.43 -6.72 17.43
C ASP A 168 12.79 -8.21 17.38
N ARG A 169 11.88 -9.10 17.82
CA ARG A 169 12.07 -10.56 17.70
C ARG A 169 12.17 -11.06 16.26
N LEU A 170 11.56 -10.34 15.33
CA LEU A 170 11.66 -10.62 13.89
C LEU A 170 12.85 -9.91 13.22
N HIS A 171 13.68 -9.21 13.99
CA HIS A 171 14.77 -8.36 13.54
C HIS A 171 14.28 -7.24 12.58
N LEU A 172 13.03 -6.80 12.73
CA LEU A 172 12.44 -5.71 11.99
C LEU A 172 12.47 -4.43 12.83
N LYS A 173 12.72 -3.30 12.18
CA LYS A 173 12.80 -2.01 12.85
C LYS A 173 11.59 -1.15 12.58
N VAL A 174 10.96 -0.65 13.64
CA VAL A 174 9.87 0.33 13.56
C VAL A 174 10.43 1.70 13.17
N ASN A 175 9.80 2.36 12.21
CA ASN A 175 10.11 3.74 11.83
C ASN A 175 9.44 4.70 12.81
N GLU A 176 10.16 5.14 13.83
CA GLU A 176 9.64 6.01 14.89
C GLU A 176 9.16 7.37 14.37
N ALA A 177 9.75 7.89 13.29
CA ALA A 177 9.34 9.17 12.71
C ALA A 177 7.97 9.13 12.02
N LYS A 178 7.53 7.95 11.57
CA LYS A 178 6.25 7.77 10.87
C LYS A 178 5.21 7.05 11.73
N THR A 179 5.64 6.20 12.66
CA THR A 179 4.77 5.49 13.58
C THR A 179 4.12 6.44 14.57
N ALA A 180 2.82 6.26 14.81
CA ALA A 180 2.11 7.14 15.75
C ALA A 180 0.89 6.47 16.38
N VAL A 181 0.61 6.86 17.62
CA VAL A 181 -0.67 6.64 18.29
C VAL A 181 -1.48 7.93 18.18
N ALA A 182 -2.53 7.93 17.37
CA ALA A 182 -3.28 9.14 17.02
C ALA A 182 -4.78 8.88 16.86
N PRO A 183 -5.64 9.92 16.82
CA PRO A 183 -7.02 9.76 16.41
C PRO A 183 -7.10 9.12 15.01
N ALA A 184 -7.95 8.11 14.84
CA ALA A 184 -8.12 7.41 13.58
C ALA A 184 -8.72 8.30 12.47
N THR A 185 -9.52 9.30 12.87
CA THR A 185 -10.04 10.32 11.95
C THR A 185 -8.93 11.29 11.55
N GLY A 186 -8.78 11.53 10.24
CA GLY A 186 -7.72 12.40 9.71
C GLY A 186 -6.40 11.68 9.39
N ARG A 187 -6.13 10.51 9.97
CA ARG A 187 -4.98 9.67 9.57
C ARG A 187 -5.23 9.06 8.19
N LYS A 188 -4.17 9.03 7.39
CA LYS A 188 -4.23 8.37 6.08
C LYS A 188 -4.00 6.85 6.24
N PHE A 189 -4.80 6.06 5.53
CA PHE A 189 -4.56 4.64 5.33
C PHE A 189 -4.87 4.28 3.88
N LEU A 190 -3.92 3.70 3.18
CA LEU A 190 -4.06 3.31 1.76
C LEU A 190 -4.59 4.44 0.86
N GLY A 191 -4.12 5.66 1.07
CA GLY A 191 -4.56 6.83 0.30
C GLY A 191 -5.91 7.43 0.72
N TYR A 192 -6.63 6.80 1.64
CA TYR A 192 -7.86 7.30 2.24
C TYR A 192 -7.61 7.99 3.60
N ALA A 193 -8.54 8.80 4.01
CA ALA A 193 -8.67 9.32 5.37
C ALA A 193 -10.11 9.10 5.86
N LEU A 194 -10.26 8.77 7.13
CA LEU A 194 -11.58 8.64 7.76
C LEU A 194 -11.98 9.97 8.38
N TRP A 195 -13.26 10.33 8.26
CA TRP A 195 -13.80 11.53 8.89
C TRP A 195 -15.20 11.25 9.43
N ARG A 196 -15.61 12.04 10.42
CA ARG A 196 -16.91 11.91 11.07
C ARG A 196 -17.87 12.97 10.51
N SER A 197 -19.02 12.53 10.00
CA SER A 197 -20.10 13.43 9.56
C SER A 197 -20.92 13.95 10.74
N ALA A 198 -21.75 14.98 10.49
CA ALA A 198 -22.66 15.55 11.49
C ALA A 198 -23.60 14.51 12.10
N GLY A 199 -24.01 13.47 11.33
CA GLY A 199 -24.81 12.33 11.83
C GLY A 199 -23.99 11.23 12.53
N ASN A 200 -22.79 11.55 13.03
CA ASN A 200 -21.90 10.61 13.75
C ASN A 200 -21.46 9.36 12.94
N GLN A 201 -21.66 9.38 11.62
CA GLN A 201 -21.22 8.30 10.75
C GLN A 201 -19.76 8.51 10.32
N ILE A 202 -18.99 7.43 10.31
CA ILE A 202 -17.62 7.43 9.80
C ILE A 202 -17.66 7.23 8.28
N LYS A 203 -17.09 8.18 7.56
CA LYS A 203 -17.03 8.23 6.10
C LYS A 203 -15.58 8.23 5.61
N CYS A 204 -15.39 7.77 4.36
CA CYS A 204 -14.10 7.81 3.69
C CYS A 204 -13.95 9.10 2.88
N ALA A 205 -12.77 9.68 2.90
CA ALA A 205 -12.34 10.78 2.03
C ALA A 205 -11.04 10.40 1.32
N VAL A 206 -10.71 11.06 0.24
CA VAL A 206 -9.37 10.96 -0.36
C VAL A 206 -8.40 11.71 0.54
N ALA A 207 -7.30 11.07 0.93
CA ALA A 207 -6.27 11.71 1.75
C ALA A 207 -5.60 12.87 0.98
N ARG A 208 -5.24 13.94 1.69
CA ARG A 208 -4.66 15.16 1.09
C ARG A 208 -3.46 14.86 0.18
N LYS A 209 -2.53 14.02 0.65
CA LYS A 209 -1.37 13.61 -0.15
C LYS A 209 -1.76 12.94 -1.48
N ALA A 210 -2.82 12.12 -1.48
CA ALA A 210 -3.31 11.47 -2.69
C ALA A 210 -3.94 12.49 -3.68
N LEU A 211 -4.64 13.51 -3.16
CA LEU A 211 -5.14 14.63 -3.97
C LEU A 211 -3.99 15.46 -4.56
N ASP A 212 -2.95 15.73 -3.78
CA ASP A 212 -1.79 16.49 -4.25
C ASP A 212 -1.04 15.71 -5.34
N THR A 213 -0.85 14.40 -5.15
CA THR A 213 -0.26 13.50 -6.17
C THR A 213 -1.10 13.48 -7.45
N TYR A 214 -2.43 13.40 -7.34
CA TYR A 214 -3.33 13.50 -8.48
C TYR A 214 -3.14 14.82 -9.22
N LYS A 215 -3.21 15.95 -8.51
CA LYS A 215 -3.02 17.29 -9.10
C LYS A 215 -1.65 17.42 -9.77
N GLN A 216 -0.61 16.89 -9.15
CA GLN A 216 0.73 16.89 -9.73
C GLN A 216 0.78 16.08 -11.04
N ARG A 217 0.19 14.88 -11.06
CA ARG A 217 0.11 14.04 -12.25
C ARG A 217 -0.67 14.70 -13.38
N ILE A 218 -1.82 15.30 -13.07
CA ILE A 218 -2.62 16.07 -14.05
C ILE A 218 -1.81 17.26 -14.59
N ARG A 219 -1.06 17.99 -13.75
CA ARG A 219 -0.18 19.09 -14.21
C ARG A 219 0.86 18.59 -15.22
N GLN A 220 1.48 17.42 -14.98
CA GLN A 220 2.44 16.82 -15.90
C GLN A 220 1.78 16.42 -17.24
N LEU A 221 0.61 15.79 -17.18
CA LEU A 221 -0.11 15.37 -18.38
C LEU A 221 -0.59 16.55 -19.22
N THR A 222 -1.03 17.64 -18.57
CA THR A 222 -1.56 18.86 -19.19
C THR A 222 -0.56 20.00 -19.26
N ARG A 223 0.75 19.71 -19.33
CA ARG A 223 1.80 20.72 -19.41
C ARG A 223 1.74 21.46 -20.76
N ARG A 224 1.59 22.80 -20.71
CA ARG A 224 1.44 23.66 -21.90
C ARG A 224 2.68 23.72 -22.82
N SER A 225 3.86 23.44 -22.28
CA SER A 225 5.14 23.45 -23.02
C SER A 225 5.59 22.05 -23.46
N GLY A 226 4.70 21.05 -23.44
CA GLY A 226 5.06 19.65 -23.70
C GLY A 226 5.04 19.21 -25.17
N GLY A 227 4.75 20.11 -26.13
CA GLY A 227 4.69 19.80 -27.56
C GLY A 227 3.56 18.85 -28.00
N ARG A 228 2.61 18.54 -27.08
CA ARG A 228 1.54 17.56 -27.32
C ARG A 228 0.28 18.25 -27.82
N SER A 229 -0.41 17.59 -28.75
CA SER A 229 -1.74 18.00 -29.20
C SER A 229 -2.79 17.79 -28.11
N LEU A 230 -3.92 18.51 -28.19
CA LEU A 230 -5.03 18.33 -27.24
C LEU A 230 -5.60 16.90 -27.26
N PRO A 231 -5.82 16.26 -28.43
CA PRO A 231 -6.26 14.87 -28.51
C PRO A 231 -5.33 13.90 -27.77
N GLU A 232 -4.00 14.03 -27.92
CA GLU A 232 -3.05 13.19 -27.17
C GLU A 232 -3.15 13.38 -25.65
N VAL A 233 -3.32 14.61 -25.20
CA VAL A 233 -3.50 14.91 -23.78
C VAL A 233 -4.79 14.28 -23.25
N VAL A 234 -5.89 14.38 -24.00
CA VAL A 234 -7.19 13.77 -23.65
C VAL A 234 -7.06 12.25 -23.55
N GLU A 235 -6.37 11.59 -24.50
CA GLU A 235 -6.19 10.15 -24.47
C GLU A 235 -5.41 9.68 -23.25
N ARG A 236 -4.34 10.38 -22.89
CA ARG A 236 -3.58 10.11 -21.65
C ARG A 236 -4.41 10.30 -20.37
N LEU A 237 -5.29 11.28 -20.36
CA LEU A 237 -6.22 11.51 -19.27
C LEU A 237 -7.28 10.39 -19.20
N ARG A 238 -7.79 9.93 -20.36
CA ARG A 238 -8.71 8.79 -20.44
C ARG A 238 -8.13 7.50 -19.88
N THR A 239 -6.84 7.29 -20.03
CA THR A 239 -6.15 6.13 -19.42
C THR A 239 -5.96 6.29 -17.92
N TYR A 240 -5.59 7.49 -17.43
CA TYR A 240 -5.23 7.70 -16.02
C TYR A 240 -6.45 7.89 -15.10
N MET A 241 -7.43 8.69 -15.52
CA MET A 241 -8.53 9.11 -14.64
C MET A 241 -9.46 7.98 -14.19
N PRO A 242 -9.86 7.03 -15.05
CA PRO A 242 -10.73 5.93 -14.63
C PRO A 242 -10.09 5.05 -13.55
N GLY A 243 -8.81 4.73 -13.67
CA GLY A 243 -8.07 3.97 -12.65
C GLY A 243 -8.03 4.70 -11.30
N TRP A 244 -7.73 6.01 -11.32
CA TRP A 244 -7.74 6.82 -10.10
C TRP A 244 -9.15 6.91 -9.48
N LYS A 245 -10.19 7.16 -10.30
CA LYS A 245 -11.58 7.19 -9.82
C LYS A 245 -12.02 5.85 -9.27
N GLY A 246 -11.69 4.74 -9.94
CA GLY A 246 -12.00 3.38 -9.49
C GLY A 246 -11.32 3.06 -8.16
N TYR A 247 -10.06 3.49 -7.97
CA TYR A 247 -9.39 3.32 -6.68
C TYR A 247 -10.04 4.13 -5.57
N PHE A 248 -10.45 5.38 -5.80
CA PHE A 248 -11.05 6.26 -4.79
C PHE A 248 -12.59 6.25 -4.75
N GLN A 249 -13.22 5.20 -5.26
CA GLN A 249 -14.69 5.07 -5.31
C GLN A 249 -15.37 5.05 -3.92
N LEU A 250 -14.66 4.66 -2.85
CA LEU A 250 -15.20 4.66 -1.50
C LEU A 250 -15.28 6.07 -0.88
N ALA A 251 -14.67 7.08 -1.50
CA ALA A 251 -14.66 8.44 -0.96
C ALA A 251 -16.04 9.10 -1.08
N GLN A 252 -16.59 9.50 0.06
CA GLN A 252 -17.90 10.13 0.21
C GLN A 252 -17.78 11.67 0.33
N THR A 253 -17.02 12.28 -0.59
CA THR A 253 -16.70 13.72 -0.63
C THR A 253 -17.00 14.30 -2.02
N PRO A 254 -18.29 14.40 -2.44
CA PRO A 254 -18.64 14.80 -3.80
C PRO A 254 -18.17 16.23 -4.16
N LYS A 255 -18.06 17.13 -3.16
CA LYS A 255 -17.55 18.49 -3.37
C LYS A 255 -16.11 18.46 -3.89
N VAL A 256 -15.23 17.64 -3.29
CA VAL A 256 -13.84 17.50 -3.71
C VAL A 256 -13.73 17.02 -5.16
N PHE A 257 -14.56 16.06 -5.56
CA PHE A 257 -14.55 15.57 -6.93
C PHE A 257 -15.05 16.64 -7.94
N ARG A 258 -16.05 17.42 -7.58
CA ARG A 258 -16.51 18.56 -8.42
C ARG A 258 -15.41 19.58 -8.60
N GLU A 259 -14.77 20.01 -7.52
CA GLU A 259 -13.64 20.95 -7.57
C GLU A 259 -12.49 20.44 -8.44
N LEU A 260 -12.17 19.13 -8.39
CA LEU A 260 -11.15 18.52 -9.24
C LEU A 260 -11.55 18.55 -10.72
N VAL A 261 -12.82 18.30 -11.05
CA VAL A 261 -13.33 18.36 -12.44
C VAL A 261 -13.31 19.79 -12.97
N GLU A 262 -13.75 20.76 -12.19
CA GLU A 262 -13.71 22.19 -12.56
C GLU A 262 -12.25 22.64 -12.78
N TRP A 263 -11.36 22.31 -11.87
CA TRP A 263 -9.95 22.61 -12.01
C TRP A 263 -9.33 21.97 -13.27
N LEU A 264 -9.69 20.72 -13.59
CA LEU A 264 -9.23 20.06 -14.81
C LEU A 264 -9.74 20.76 -16.07
N ARG A 265 -11.04 21.13 -16.10
CA ARG A 265 -11.64 21.90 -17.23
C ARG A 265 -10.90 23.21 -17.47
N HIS A 266 -10.58 23.96 -16.42
CA HIS A 266 -9.78 25.17 -16.55
C HIS A 266 -8.40 24.92 -17.16
N ARG A 267 -7.75 23.83 -16.78
CA ARG A 267 -6.45 23.46 -17.34
C ARG A 267 -6.51 23.10 -18.82
N LEU A 268 -7.54 22.35 -19.24
CA LEU A 268 -7.74 21.96 -20.64
C LEU A 268 -8.07 23.19 -21.51
N ARG A 269 -8.94 24.09 -21.04
CA ARG A 269 -9.21 25.36 -21.73
C ARG A 269 -7.92 26.19 -21.88
N ALA A 270 -7.14 26.31 -20.83
CA ALA A 270 -5.87 27.03 -20.90
C ALA A 270 -4.85 26.39 -21.84
N LEU A 271 -4.88 25.07 -22.03
CA LEU A 271 -4.09 24.36 -23.03
C LEU A 271 -4.58 24.66 -24.44
N GLN A 272 -5.87 24.59 -24.67
CA GLN A 272 -6.51 24.88 -25.96
C GLN A 272 -6.26 26.32 -26.41
N LEU A 273 -6.47 27.30 -25.53
CA LEU A 273 -6.18 28.71 -25.82
C LEU A 273 -4.73 28.94 -26.23
N LYS A 274 -3.79 28.21 -25.63
CA LYS A 274 -2.38 28.28 -26.06
C LYS A 274 -2.15 27.70 -27.45
N HIS A 275 -2.89 26.65 -27.85
CA HIS A 275 -2.77 26.04 -29.18
C HIS A 275 -3.34 26.94 -30.28
N TRP A 276 -4.39 27.69 -29.99
CA TRP A 276 -5.01 28.58 -30.98
C TRP A 276 -4.16 29.76 -31.43
N ARG A 277 -3.14 30.14 -30.70
CA ARG A 277 -2.09 31.12 -31.01
C ARG A 277 -2.52 32.50 -31.53
N ARG A 278 -3.71 32.63 -32.19
CA ARG A 278 -4.26 33.89 -32.76
C ARG A 278 -5.61 34.23 -32.13
N GLY A 279 -5.79 35.50 -31.75
CA GLY A 279 -7.05 35.98 -31.14
C GLY A 279 -8.28 35.73 -32.01
N THR A 280 -8.16 35.84 -33.34
CA THR A 280 -9.24 35.58 -34.32
C THR A 280 -9.75 34.14 -34.30
N THR A 281 -8.95 33.15 -33.96
CA THR A 281 -9.35 31.75 -33.81
C THR A 281 -10.18 31.53 -32.54
N MET A 282 -9.95 32.34 -31.49
CA MET A 282 -10.65 32.25 -30.22
C MET A 282 -12.13 32.65 -30.28
N TYR A 283 -12.49 33.46 -31.26
CA TYR A 283 -13.87 33.99 -31.45
C TYR A 283 -14.68 33.25 -32.52
N ARG A 284 -14.07 32.29 -33.26
CA ARG A 284 -14.76 31.53 -34.33
C ARG A 284 -15.25 30.16 -33.91
N GLU A 285 -14.79 29.62 -32.76
CA GLU A 285 -15.19 28.34 -32.16
C GLU A 285 -15.71 28.54 -30.70
#